data_ab7d1783f63198f8960b4648dd6457b8
#
_entry.id   ab7d1783f63198f8960b4648dd6457b8
#
_cell.length_a   1.000
_cell.length_b   1.000
_cell.length_c   1.000
_cell.angle_alpha   90.00
_cell.angle_beta   90.00
_cell.angle_gamma   90.00
#
_symmetry.space_group_name_H-M   'P 1'
#
loop_
_entity.id
_entity.type
_entity.pdbx_description
1 polymer ?
#
loop_
_entity_poly.entity_id
_entity_poly.type
_entity_poly.pdbx_seq_one_letter_code
_entity_poly.pdbx_strand_id
1 'polypeptide(L)'
;RIQGQYIEFASRLKRRHIRRLFIRVAAIALILLGGGLSFYLIHTPSLIPTLAEVPIHPGSSKAILHLSSGTAIPVNTTSQELKEKDGTLIRISNEGVLNYAESANISTANLINRLEIPRGGEFKIKLADGTEVWLNAETELRYPTVFSSLERRVKLQGEGYFKVAKNEKQPFIVEVGDIEVKVYGTQFNISTQNKDNIETVLVSGSVSIRHHDQETHLNPSQKAAYTSSGKLTIEEVDVLPYITWKDGNLFQNESLESVMNKLARWYDLDVFYLNEQTKNIHLSGMMTRYKEVSELFHYFEKISTARFIIKGRTVTVK
;
A
#
# COMPACT_ATOMS: atom_id res chain seq x y z
N ARG A 1 55.64 -86.88 -11.77
CA ARG A 1 55.97 -85.48 -12.18
C ARG A 1 54.78 -84.84 -13.00
N ILE A 2 53.98 -85.61 -13.76
CA ILE A 2 52.98 -85.13 -14.66
C ILE A 2 51.67 -84.74 -13.91
N GLN A 3 51.30 -85.41 -12.81
CA GLN A 3 50.09 -85.11 -12.05
C GLN A 3 50.10 -83.76 -11.31
N GLY A 4 51.25 -83.27 -10.85
CA GLY A 4 51.43 -81.99 -10.21
C GLY A 4 51.20 -80.79 -11.14
N GLN A 5 51.60 -80.89 -12.39
CA GLN A 5 51.40 -79.82 -13.40
C GLN A 5 49.91 -79.66 -13.82
N TYR A 6 49.14 -80.75 -13.82
CA TYR A 6 47.73 -80.72 -14.15
C TYR A 6 46.93 -80.03 -13.09
N ILE A 7 47.27 -80.24 -11.81
CA ILE A 7 46.54 -79.59 -10.68
C ILE A 7 46.84 -78.08 -10.67
N GLU A 8 48.08 -77.70 -10.96
CA GLU A 8 48.47 -76.27 -10.97
C GLU A 8 47.85 -75.53 -12.18
N PHE A 9 47.80 -76.19 -13.34
CA PHE A 9 47.11 -75.63 -14.52
C PHE A 9 45.61 -75.48 -14.33
N ALA A 10 44.93 -76.46 -13.75
CA ALA A 10 43.48 -76.39 -13.43
C ALA A 10 43.17 -75.32 -12.38
N SER A 11 44.03 -75.12 -11.40
CA SER A 11 43.91 -74.10 -10.41
C SER A 11 44.07 -72.67 -10.99
N ARG A 12 45.03 -72.52 -11.94
CA ARG A 12 45.20 -71.22 -12.64
C ARG A 12 44.04 -70.89 -13.57
N LEU A 13 43.45 -71.84 -14.25
CA LEU A 13 42.27 -71.67 -15.07
C LEU A 13 41.05 -71.32 -14.22
N LYS A 14 40.86 -72.00 -13.09
CA LYS A 14 39.77 -71.73 -12.13
C LYS A 14 39.88 -70.31 -11.54
N ARG A 15 41.10 -69.89 -11.17
CA ARG A 15 41.33 -68.51 -10.68
C ARG A 15 41.09 -67.46 -11.76
N ARG A 16 41.39 -67.68 -13.02
CA ARG A 16 41.11 -66.76 -14.13
C ARG A 16 39.62 -66.66 -14.40
N HIS A 17 38.86 -67.76 -14.29
CA HIS A 17 37.39 -67.76 -14.46
C HIS A 17 36.68 -66.99 -13.31
N ILE A 18 37.06 -67.24 -12.08
CA ILE A 18 36.54 -66.57 -10.90
C ILE A 18 36.87 -65.07 -10.98
N ARG A 19 38.11 -64.69 -11.35
CA ARG A 19 38.46 -63.26 -11.51
C ARG A 19 37.65 -62.57 -12.60
N ARG A 20 37.36 -63.23 -13.73
CA ARG A 20 36.51 -62.70 -14.80
C ARG A 20 35.04 -62.58 -14.36
N LEU A 21 34.55 -63.52 -13.55
CA LEU A 21 33.23 -63.48 -12.98
C LEU A 21 33.10 -62.28 -12.01
N PHE A 22 34.08 -62.11 -11.11
CA PHE A 22 34.13 -60.97 -10.21
C PHE A 22 34.15 -59.62 -10.94
N ILE A 23 34.97 -59.51 -12.00
CA ILE A 23 34.99 -58.26 -12.80
C ILE A 23 33.64 -57.98 -13.48
N ARG A 24 32.97 -59.03 -13.99
CA ARG A 24 31.65 -58.87 -14.61
C ARG A 24 30.57 -58.45 -13.59
N VAL A 25 30.57 -59.06 -12.41
CA VAL A 25 29.64 -58.73 -11.32
C VAL A 25 29.91 -57.31 -10.80
N ALA A 26 31.18 -56.92 -10.63
CA ALA A 26 31.53 -55.56 -10.23
C ALA A 26 31.13 -54.51 -11.28
N ALA A 27 31.31 -54.82 -12.58
CA ALA A 27 30.86 -53.92 -13.66
C ALA A 27 29.33 -53.73 -13.67
N ILE A 28 28.56 -54.82 -13.49
CA ILE A 28 27.10 -54.75 -13.40
C ILE A 28 26.66 -53.94 -12.16
N ALA A 29 27.33 -54.17 -11.01
CA ALA A 29 27.05 -53.42 -9.78
C ALA A 29 27.31 -51.90 -9.93
N LEU A 30 28.40 -51.53 -10.62
CA LEU A 30 28.73 -50.13 -10.92
C LEU A 30 27.71 -49.49 -11.86
N ILE A 31 27.24 -50.24 -12.88
CA ILE A 31 26.19 -49.75 -13.79
C ILE A 31 24.86 -49.52 -13.04
N LEU A 32 24.49 -50.48 -12.18
CA LEU A 32 23.26 -50.35 -11.36
C LEU A 32 23.35 -49.21 -10.35
N LEU A 33 24.50 -49.06 -9.70
CA LEU A 33 24.73 -47.92 -8.76
C LEU A 33 24.76 -46.58 -9.50
N GLY A 34 25.45 -46.48 -10.63
CA GLY A 34 25.50 -45.28 -11.44
C GLY A 34 24.13 -44.93 -12.03
N GLY A 35 23.42 -45.93 -12.56
CA GLY A 35 22.06 -45.77 -13.07
C GLY A 35 21.08 -45.40 -11.98
N GLY A 36 21.14 -46.05 -10.82
CA GLY A 36 20.30 -45.73 -9.65
C GLY A 36 20.57 -44.33 -9.10
N LEU A 37 21.82 -43.93 -9.02
CA LEU A 37 22.19 -42.56 -8.58
C LEU A 37 21.75 -41.52 -9.60
N SER A 38 21.92 -41.78 -10.89
CA SER A 38 21.46 -40.89 -11.95
C SER A 38 19.94 -40.77 -11.95
N PHE A 39 19.21 -41.89 -11.81
CA PHE A 39 17.78 -41.90 -11.68
C PHE A 39 17.29 -41.14 -10.44
N TYR A 40 17.96 -41.32 -9.30
CA TYR A 40 17.68 -40.58 -8.06
C TYR A 40 17.90 -39.08 -8.24
N LEU A 41 19.01 -38.64 -8.84
CA LEU A 41 19.31 -37.23 -9.08
C LEU A 41 18.37 -36.58 -10.10
N ILE A 42 17.87 -37.32 -11.09
CA ILE A 42 16.94 -36.81 -12.11
C ILE A 42 15.50 -36.75 -11.57
N HIS A 43 15.12 -37.71 -10.69
CA HIS A 43 13.73 -37.82 -10.18
C HIS A 43 13.57 -37.30 -8.75
N THR A 44 14.62 -36.82 -8.08
CA THR A 44 14.43 -36.02 -6.89
C THR A 44 13.74 -34.72 -7.34
N PRO A 45 12.48 -34.45 -6.93
CA PRO A 45 11.89 -33.14 -7.18
C PRO A 45 12.85 -32.14 -6.53
N SER A 46 13.41 -31.23 -7.31
CA SER A 46 14.08 -30.07 -6.74
C SER A 46 13.06 -29.42 -5.84
N LEU A 47 13.27 -29.50 -4.53
CA LEU A 47 12.60 -28.66 -3.55
C LEU A 47 13.09 -27.22 -3.79
N ILE A 48 12.70 -26.65 -4.94
CA ILE A 48 12.62 -25.21 -5.05
C ILE A 48 11.55 -24.88 -4.02
N PRO A 49 11.87 -24.21 -2.92
CA PRO A 49 10.83 -23.76 -2.00
C PRO A 49 9.88 -22.96 -2.87
N THR A 50 8.70 -23.49 -3.11
CA THR A 50 7.58 -22.71 -3.64
C THR A 50 7.42 -21.66 -2.56
N LEU A 51 7.91 -20.44 -2.82
CA LEU A 51 7.60 -19.30 -1.98
C LEU A 51 6.11 -19.35 -1.87
N ALA A 52 5.62 -19.66 -0.66
CA ALA A 52 4.20 -19.70 -0.39
C ALA A 52 3.68 -18.36 -0.94
N GLU A 53 2.75 -18.42 -1.89
CA GLU A 53 2.13 -17.20 -2.42
C GLU A 53 1.51 -16.51 -1.22
N VAL A 54 2.14 -15.42 -0.78
CA VAL A 54 1.59 -14.59 0.29
C VAL A 54 0.31 -13.99 -0.28
N PRO A 55 -0.87 -14.35 0.25
CA PRO A 55 -2.12 -13.83 -0.29
C PRO A 55 -2.10 -12.30 -0.20
N ILE A 56 -2.45 -11.65 -1.30
CA ILE A 56 -2.53 -10.20 -1.38
C ILE A 56 -3.93 -9.80 -0.90
N HIS A 57 -4.00 -9.37 0.34
CA HIS A 57 -5.24 -8.87 0.93
C HIS A 57 -5.45 -7.39 0.60
N PRO A 58 -6.71 -6.97 0.42
CA PRO A 58 -7.03 -5.55 0.34
C PRO A 58 -6.61 -4.81 1.61
N GLY A 59 -6.45 -3.52 1.50
CA GLY A 59 -6.17 -2.65 2.61
C GLY A 59 -7.23 -2.73 3.72
N SER A 60 -6.87 -2.26 4.88
CA SER A 60 -7.71 -2.31 6.08
C SER A 60 -7.58 -1.02 6.90
N SER A 61 -8.49 -0.83 7.87
CA SER A 61 -8.37 0.28 8.82
C SER A 61 -7.19 0.03 9.76
N LYS A 62 -6.08 0.70 9.51
CA LYS A 62 -4.85 0.66 10.32
C LYS A 62 -4.05 1.95 10.19
N ALA A 63 -3.50 2.41 11.30
CA ALA A 63 -2.65 3.58 11.37
C ALA A 63 -1.63 3.44 12.51
N ILE A 64 -0.67 4.36 12.57
CA ILE A 64 0.26 4.51 13.69
C ILE A 64 0.04 5.91 14.26
N LEU A 65 -0.42 5.98 15.50
CA LEU A 65 -0.57 7.23 16.23
C LEU A 65 0.72 7.53 16.98
N HIS A 66 1.37 8.61 16.62
CA HIS A 66 2.51 9.16 17.33
C HIS A 66 2.03 10.28 18.25
N LEU A 67 2.10 10.03 19.55
CA LEU A 67 1.74 11.01 20.56
C LEU A 67 2.81 12.10 20.67
N SER A 68 2.43 13.25 21.18
CA SER A 68 3.36 14.35 21.46
C SER A 68 4.50 13.94 22.41
N SER A 69 4.30 12.88 23.21
CA SER A 69 5.31 12.25 24.07
C SER A 69 6.44 11.57 23.32
N GLY A 70 6.28 11.32 22.01
CA GLY A 70 7.17 10.50 21.19
C GLY A 70 6.79 9.01 21.16
N THR A 71 5.74 8.61 21.90
CA THR A 71 5.25 7.21 21.89
C THR A 71 4.49 6.93 20.59
N ALA A 72 4.84 5.85 19.90
CA ALA A 72 4.13 5.37 18.71
C ALA A 72 3.22 4.19 19.08
N ILE A 73 1.96 4.27 18.72
CA ILE A 73 0.92 3.30 19.07
C ILE A 73 0.24 2.83 17.80
N PRO A 74 0.31 1.54 17.43
CA PRO A 74 -0.51 0.99 16.36
C PRO A 74 -1.99 1.10 16.70
N VAL A 75 -2.78 1.66 15.81
CA VAL A 75 -4.24 1.80 15.95
C VAL A 75 -4.95 1.05 14.82
N ASN A 76 -6.01 0.37 15.18
CA ASN A 76 -6.85 -0.42 14.27
C ASN A 76 -8.31 -0.35 14.75
N THR A 77 -9.14 -1.29 14.34
CA THR A 77 -10.55 -1.40 14.74
C THR A 77 -10.77 -1.92 16.18
N THR A 78 -9.70 -2.14 16.95
CA THR A 78 -9.83 -2.58 18.34
C THR A 78 -10.08 -1.37 19.23
N SER A 79 -11.15 -1.40 20.03
CA SER A 79 -11.45 -0.33 20.98
C SER A 79 -10.34 -0.15 21.99
N GLN A 80 -9.83 1.06 22.11
CA GLN A 80 -8.76 1.45 23.03
C GLN A 80 -9.02 2.84 23.60
N GLU A 81 -8.58 3.06 24.83
CA GLU A 81 -8.55 4.38 25.44
C GLU A 81 -7.10 4.73 25.80
N LEU A 82 -6.64 5.86 25.32
CA LEU A 82 -5.30 6.37 25.52
C LEU A 82 -5.39 7.73 26.21
N LYS A 83 -4.35 8.09 26.95
CA LYS A 83 -4.29 9.37 27.65
C LYS A 83 -3.00 10.11 27.27
N GLU A 84 -3.15 11.35 26.83
CA GLU A 84 -2.04 12.25 26.58
C GLU A 84 -1.45 12.83 27.88
N LYS A 85 -0.28 13.46 27.77
CA LYS A 85 0.40 14.11 28.89
C LYS A 85 -0.43 15.21 29.54
N ASP A 86 -1.26 15.92 28.76
CA ASP A 86 -2.15 16.96 29.24
C ASP A 86 -3.46 16.44 29.82
N GLY A 87 -3.65 15.12 29.82
CA GLY A 87 -4.83 14.46 30.31
C GLY A 87 -5.94 14.28 29.26
N THR A 88 -5.73 14.75 28.02
CA THR A 88 -6.66 14.52 26.91
C THR A 88 -6.89 13.04 26.69
N LEU A 89 -8.15 12.60 26.66
CA LEU A 89 -8.53 11.24 26.38
C LEU A 89 -8.71 11.04 24.86
N ILE A 90 -8.02 10.03 24.35
CA ILE A 90 -8.12 9.60 22.96
C ILE A 90 -8.83 8.25 22.95
N ARG A 91 -9.97 8.15 22.29
CA ARG A 91 -10.75 6.92 22.17
C ARG A 91 -10.74 6.40 20.75
N ILE A 92 -10.37 5.14 20.58
CA ILE A 92 -10.50 4.43 19.33
C ILE A 92 -11.76 3.57 19.42
N SER A 93 -12.70 3.78 18.48
CA SER A 93 -13.93 3.00 18.43
C SER A 93 -13.71 1.65 17.74
N ASN A 94 -14.65 0.70 17.92
CA ASN A 94 -14.66 -0.58 17.20
C ASN A 94 -14.82 -0.41 15.68
N GLU A 95 -15.24 0.77 15.23
CA GLU A 95 -15.32 1.13 13.81
C GLU A 95 -14.00 1.69 13.28
N GLY A 96 -12.94 1.72 14.11
CA GLY A 96 -11.64 2.27 13.75
C GLY A 96 -11.64 3.79 13.63
N VAL A 97 -12.52 4.49 14.37
CA VAL A 97 -12.54 5.95 14.41
C VAL A 97 -11.82 6.43 15.65
N LEU A 98 -10.82 7.27 15.44
CA LEU A 98 -10.09 7.91 16.52
C LEU A 98 -10.82 9.22 16.91
N ASN A 99 -11.24 9.33 18.16
CA ASN A 99 -11.97 10.46 18.70
C ASN A 99 -11.17 11.12 19.83
N TYR A 100 -11.10 12.44 19.81
CA TYR A 100 -10.60 13.25 20.93
C TYR A 100 -11.77 13.66 21.81
N ALA A 101 -11.74 13.28 23.09
CA ALA A 101 -12.70 13.80 24.06
C ALA A 101 -12.33 15.24 24.42
N GLU A 102 -13.33 16.07 24.66
CA GLU A 102 -13.08 17.43 25.18
C GLU A 102 -12.26 17.32 26.46
N SER A 103 -11.10 17.96 26.50
CA SER A 103 -10.30 18.03 27.71
C SER A 103 -10.94 19.01 28.68
N ALA A 104 -11.26 18.56 29.89
CA ALA A 104 -11.77 19.44 30.95
C ALA A 104 -10.73 20.47 31.43
N ASN A 105 -9.46 20.26 31.12
CA ASN A 105 -8.37 21.16 31.43
C ASN A 105 -7.85 21.79 30.12
N ILE A 106 -8.02 23.09 29.99
CA ILE A 106 -7.42 23.87 28.89
C ILE A 106 -5.89 23.80 29.11
N SER A 107 -5.26 22.80 28.55
CA SER A 107 -3.81 22.76 28.50
C SER A 107 -3.31 23.87 27.57
N THR A 108 -2.47 24.74 28.09
CA THR A 108 -1.77 25.76 27.28
C THR A 108 -0.65 25.14 26.42
N ALA A 109 -0.40 23.84 26.56
CA ALA A 109 0.61 23.12 25.79
C ALA A 109 0.05 22.79 24.39
N ASN A 110 0.72 23.29 23.37
CA ASN A 110 0.43 23.01 21.97
C ASN A 110 0.94 21.58 21.63
N LEU A 111 0.24 20.54 22.10
CA LEU A 111 0.61 19.15 21.87
C LEU A 111 0.20 18.78 20.45
N ILE A 112 1.19 18.45 19.62
CA ILE A 112 0.97 18.02 18.23
C ILE A 112 1.10 16.51 18.15
N ASN A 113 0.05 15.85 17.71
CA ASN A 113 0.04 14.43 17.38
C ASN A 113 0.22 14.24 15.87
N ARG A 114 0.72 13.07 15.50
CA ARG A 114 0.93 12.66 14.13
C ARG A 114 0.25 11.32 13.90
N LEU A 115 -0.65 11.25 12.93
CA LEU A 115 -1.29 10.02 12.49
C LEU A 115 -0.69 9.61 11.14
N GLU A 116 -0.05 8.46 11.10
CA GLU A 116 0.62 7.90 9.93
C GLU A 116 -0.17 6.70 9.41
N ILE A 117 -0.51 6.73 8.13
CA ILE A 117 -1.23 5.66 7.44
C ILE A 117 -0.24 4.92 6.54
N PRO A 118 0.12 3.67 6.85
CA PRO A 118 1.03 2.88 6.02
C PRO A 118 0.36 2.43 4.72
N ARG A 119 1.14 1.86 3.82
CA ARG A 119 0.62 1.14 2.65
C ARG A 119 -0.36 0.06 3.08
N GLY A 120 -1.41 -0.16 2.29
CA GLY A 120 -2.52 -1.05 2.62
C GLY A 120 -3.31 -0.59 3.86
N GLY A 121 -3.22 0.69 4.22
CA GLY A 121 -3.96 1.30 5.32
C GLY A 121 -4.95 2.34 4.85
N GLU A 122 -5.94 2.58 5.67
CA GLU A 122 -6.82 3.76 5.67
C GLU A 122 -7.22 4.04 7.10
N PHE A 123 -7.60 5.27 7.40
CA PHE A 123 -8.09 5.56 8.73
C PHE A 123 -9.04 6.76 8.75
N LYS A 124 -10.02 6.73 9.66
CA LYS A 124 -10.91 7.85 9.90
C LYS A 124 -10.60 8.44 11.27
N ILE A 125 -10.45 9.77 11.32
CA ILE A 125 -10.26 10.50 12.57
C ILE A 125 -11.34 11.58 12.72
N LYS A 126 -11.82 11.77 13.94
CA LYS A 126 -12.63 12.92 14.32
C LYS A 126 -11.80 13.81 15.24
N LEU A 127 -11.49 15.01 14.77
CA LEU A 127 -10.68 16.00 15.48
C LEU A 127 -11.48 16.65 16.62
N ALA A 128 -10.80 17.38 17.50
CA ALA A 128 -11.39 18.00 18.70
C ALA A 128 -12.50 19.01 18.39
N ASP A 129 -12.49 19.65 17.21
CA ASP A 129 -13.53 20.57 16.73
C ASP A 129 -14.74 19.87 16.09
N GLY A 130 -14.74 18.53 16.04
CA GLY A 130 -15.76 17.73 15.39
C GLY A 130 -15.54 17.52 13.88
N THR A 131 -14.48 18.06 13.30
CA THR A 131 -14.09 17.80 11.91
C THR A 131 -13.77 16.33 11.70
N GLU A 132 -14.35 15.72 10.67
CA GLU A 132 -14.07 14.34 10.27
C GLU A 132 -13.09 14.33 9.10
N VAL A 133 -12.06 13.49 9.20
CA VAL A 133 -11.02 13.34 8.17
C VAL A 133 -10.86 11.87 7.85
N TRP A 134 -10.98 11.51 6.57
CA TRP A 134 -10.58 10.20 6.05
C TRP A 134 -9.19 10.33 5.44
N LEU A 135 -8.31 9.45 5.79
CA LEU A 135 -6.92 9.42 5.34
C LEU A 135 -6.65 8.15 4.54
N ASN A 136 -6.10 8.31 3.35
CA ASN A 136 -5.77 7.21 2.45
C ASN A 136 -4.40 6.61 2.80
N ALA A 137 -4.03 5.49 2.14
CA ALA A 137 -2.70 4.87 2.28
C ALA A 137 -1.56 5.86 1.97
N GLU A 138 -0.41 5.67 2.63
CA GLU A 138 0.77 6.55 2.50
C GLU A 138 0.47 8.02 2.83
N THR A 139 -0.28 8.24 3.91
CA THR A 139 -0.69 9.59 4.35
C THR A 139 -0.22 9.87 5.77
N GLU A 140 0.20 11.09 6.02
CA GLU A 140 0.52 11.61 7.33
C GLU A 140 -0.32 12.86 7.62
N LEU A 141 -0.98 12.89 8.78
CA LEU A 141 -1.70 14.06 9.29
C LEU A 141 -1.09 14.48 10.63
N ARG A 142 -0.65 15.73 10.72
CA ARG A 142 -0.24 16.35 11.98
C ARG A 142 -1.30 17.34 12.44
N TYR A 143 -1.68 17.26 13.69
CA TYR A 143 -2.78 18.06 14.25
C TYR A 143 -2.58 18.27 15.75
N PRO A 144 -3.04 19.39 16.31
CA PRO A 144 -3.01 19.63 17.74
C PRO A 144 -4.11 18.82 18.45
N THR A 145 -3.86 18.43 19.70
CA THR A 145 -4.89 17.80 20.56
C THR A 145 -6.06 18.74 20.83
N VAL A 146 -5.78 20.04 20.90
CA VAL A 146 -6.75 21.14 21.07
C VAL A 146 -6.38 22.27 20.12
N PHE A 147 -7.34 22.79 19.37
CA PHE A 147 -7.11 23.93 18.48
C PHE A 147 -6.97 25.25 19.25
N SER A 148 -6.23 26.19 18.69
CA SER A 148 -6.13 27.55 19.21
C SER A 148 -7.49 28.27 19.08
N SER A 149 -7.68 29.38 19.80
CA SER A 149 -8.89 30.19 19.66
C SER A 149 -8.96 30.98 18.34
N LEU A 150 -7.84 31.12 17.63
CA LEU A 150 -7.74 31.95 16.42
C LEU A 150 -8.00 31.12 15.16
N GLU A 151 -7.49 29.90 15.09
CA GLU A 151 -7.56 29.05 13.91
C GLU A 151 -7.47 27.56 14.27
N ARG A 152 -7.92 26.70 13.35
CA ARG A 152 -7.86 25.25 13.43
C ARG A 152 -6.89 24.77 12.36
N ARG A 153 -5.62 24.56 12.73
CA ARG A 153 -4.54 24.28 11.79
C ARG A 153 -4.09 22.83 11.87
N VAL A 154 -3.96 22.18 10.71
CA VAL A 154 -3.43 20.84 10.54
C VAL A 154 -2.44 20.81 9.37
N LYS A 155 -1.54 19.82 9.32
CA LYS A 155 -0.61 19.63 8.20
C LYS A 155 -0.83 18.25 7.61
N LEU A 156 -0.97 18.18 6.27
CA LEU A 156 -1.20 16.96 5.51
C LEU A 156 -0.04 16.68 4.55
N GLN A 157 0.34 15.41 4.48
CA GLN A 157 1.13 14.83 3.39
C GLN A 157 0.43 13.54 2.96
N GLY A 158 0.19 13.34 1.66
CA GLY A 158 -0.59 12.20 1.16
C GLY A 158 -1.97 12.63 0.69
N GLU A 159 -3.01 11.86 1.01
CA GLU A 159 -4.38 12.12 0.56
C GLU A 159 -5.37 12.06 1.71
N GLY A 160 -6.19 13.12 1.80
CA GLY A 160 -7.24 13.23 2.81
C GLY A 160 -8.52 13.86 2.28
N TYR A 161 -9.65 13.26 2.67
CA TYR A 161 -10.97 13.84 2.50
C TYR A 161 -11.42 14.46 3.82
N PHE A 162 -11.76 15.74 3.76
CA PHE A 162 -12.14 16.54 4.91
C PHE A 162 -13.63 16.89 4.87
N LYS A 163 -14.33 16.64 5.98
CA LYS A 163 -15.65 17.16 6.27
C LYS A 163 -15.53 18.07 7.48
N VAL A 164 -15.25 19.34 7.21
CA VAL A 164 -14.92 20.32 8.24
C VAL A 164 -16.17 20.79 8.96
N ALA A 165 -16.11 20.77 10.29
CA ALA A 165 -17.17 21.33 11.13
C ALA A 165 -17.33 22.84 10.89
N LYS A 166 -18.58 23.30 10.70
CA LYS A 166 -18.85 24.69 10.38
C LYS A 166 -18.52 25.61 11.57
N ASN A 167 -17.63 26.58 11.34
CA ASN A 167 -17.31 27.64 12.28
C ASN A 167 -16.82 28.89 11.54
N GLU A 168 -17.67 29.87 11.38
CA GLU A 168 -17.37 31.08 10.62
C GLU A 168 -16.39 32.04 11.33
N LYS A 169 -16.19 31.85 12.64
CA LYS A 169 -15.31 32.72 13.44
C LYS A 169 -13.89 32.20 13.51
N GLN A 170 -13.68 30.91 13.22
CA GLN A 170 -12.40 30.24 13.38
C GLN A 170 -12.10 29.40 12.15
N PRO A 171 -11.26 29.87 11.22
CA PRO A 171 -10.94 29.14 9.99
C PRO A 171 -10.26 27.80 10.30
N PHE A 172 -10.52 26.81 9.44
CA PHE A 172 -9.78 25.57 9.39
C PHE A 172 -8.77 25.66 8.26
N ILE A 173 -7.50 25.41 8.56
CA ILE A 173 -6.38 25.55 7.63
C ILE A 173 -5.66 24.21 7.50
N VAL A 174 -5.53 23.73 6.27
CA VAL A 174 -4.70 22.57 5.94
C VAL A 174 -3.43 23.07 5.26
N GLU A 175 -2.29 22.87 5.90
CA GLU A 175 -0.96 23.09 5.30
C GLU A 175 -0.57 21.87 4.47
N VAL A 176 -0.20 22.08 3.20
CA VAL A 176 0.19 21.04 2.26
C VAL A 176 1.34 21.55 1.40
N GLY A 177 2.57 21.05 1.62
CA GLY A 177 3.74 21.62 0.94
C GLY A 177 3.84 23.12 1.19
N ASP A 178 3.83 23.89 0.11
CA ASP A 178 3.96 25.36 0.15
C ASP A 178 2.61 26.10 0.07
N ILE A 179 1.49 25.37 0.11
CA ILE A 179 0.16 25.96 0.05
C ILE A 179 -0.61 25.82 1.36
N GLU A 180 -1.52 26.74 1.61
CA GLU A 180 -2.51 26.66 2.66
C GLU A 180 -3.90 26.61 2.05
N VAL A 181 -4.70 25.63 2.46
CA VAL A 181 -6.10 25.48 2.10
C VAL A 181 -6.95 25.90 3.28
N LYS A 182 -7.65 27.04 3.14
CA LYS A 182 -8.44 27.67 4.21
C LYS A 182 -9.94 27.52 3.95
N VAL A 183 -10.69 27.09 4.96
CA VAL A 183 -12.12 26.84 4.89
C VAL A 183 -12.83 27.19 6.20
N TYR A 184 -14.18 27.29 6.18
CA TYR A 184 -15.00 27.59 7.37
C TYR A 184 -16.08 26.53 7.67
N GLY A 185 -16.24 25.51 6.82
CA GLY A 185 -17.28 24.48 6.95
C GLY A 185 -17.56 23.87 5.58
N THR A 186 -16.66 23.02 5.10
CA THR A 186 -16.49 22.67 3.70
C THR A 186 -16.21 21.18 3.60
N GLN A 187 -16.61 20.55 2.50
CA GLN A 187 -16.20 19.20 2.14
C GLN A 187 -15.29 19.26 0.91
N PHE A 188 -14.10 18.70 1.03
CA PHE A 188 -13.10 18.74 -0.02
C PHE A 188 -12.09 17.58 0.12
N ASN A 189 -11.43 17.24 -0.98
CA ASN A 189 -10.32 16.29 -1.01
C ASN A 189 -9.02 17.04 -1.31
N ILE A 190 -7.94 16.67 -0.65
CA ILE A 190 -6.57 17.09 -0.99
C ILE A 190 -5.73 15.85 -1.24
N SER A 191 -4.93 15.87 -2.32
CA SER A 191 -3.98 14.79 -2.63
C SER A 191 -2.63 15.36 -3.05
N THR A 192 -1.55 14.82 -2.45
CA THR A 192 -0.15 15.01 -2.85
C THR A 192 0.43 13.72 -3.45
N GLN A 193 -0.41 12.74 -3.74
CA GLN A 193 0.00 11.41 -4.21
C GLN A 193 0.45 11.42 -5.68
N ASN A 194 0.05 12.41 -6.43
CA ASN A 194 0.64 12.74 -7.72
C ASN A 194 1.93 13.54 -7.46
N LYS A 195 3.09 12.98 -7.79
CA LYS A 195 4.41 13.57 -7.48
C LYS A 195 4.62 14.97 -8.03
N ASP A 196 3.87 15.31 -9.07
CA ASP A 196 4.04 16.59 -9.77
C ASP A 196 3.08 17.68 -9.29
N ASN A 197 2.01 17.30 -8.59
CA ASN A 197 0.93 18.23 -8.26
C ASN A 197 0.39 18.03 -6.84
N ILE A 198 0.02 19.15 -6.20
CA ILE A 198 -0.91 19.16 -5.08
C ILE A 198 -2.29 19.43 -5.65
N GLU A 199 -3.21 18.49 -5.50
CA GLU A 199 -4.58 18.61 -6.03
C GLU A 199 -5.56 18.89 -4.88
N THR A 200 -6.44 19.86 -5.06
CA THR A 200 -7.52 20.17 -4.14
C THR A 200 -8.84 20.18 -4.92
N VAL A 201 -9.79 19.34 -4.53
CA VAL A 201 -11.12 19.22 -5.16
C VAL A 201 -12.19 19.63 -4.17
N LEU A 202 -12.96 20.64 -4.54
CA LEU A 202 -14.06 21.14 -3.71
C LEU A 202 -15.36 20.40 -4.01
N VAL A 203 -15.93 19.77 -2.98
CA VAL A 203 -17.21 19.04 -3.08
C VAL A 203 -18.38 19.96 -2.71
N SER A 204 -18.30 20.65 -1.56
CA SER A 204 -19.33 21.58 -1.09
C SER A 204 -18.77 22.65 -0.17
N GLY A 205 -19.35 23.84 -0.18
CA GLY A 205 -18.90 25.00 0.59
C GLY A 205 -18.01 25.92 -0.22
N SER A 206 -16.93 26.43 0.37
CA SER A 206 -15.96 27.34 -0.27
C SER A 206 -14.55 27.03 0.23
N VAL A 207 -13.60 27.09 -0.67
CA VAL A 207 -12.17 26.92 -0.40
C VAL A 207 -11.42 28.15 -0.85
N SER A 208 -10.50 28.65 -0.02
CA SER A 208 -9.46 29.59 -0.41
C SER A 208 -8.10 28.86 -0.35
N ILE A 209 -7.35 28.92 -1.44
CA ILE A 209 -5.98 28.39 -1.53
C ILE A 209 -5.03 29.57 -1.53
N ARG A 210 -4.12 29.59 -0.57
CA ARG A 210 -3.05 30.59 -0.48
C ARG A 210 -1.70 29.95 -0.80
N HIS A 211 -0.97 30.62 -1.68
CA HIS A 211 0.43 30.34 -1.99
C HIS A 211 1.19 31.65 -1.98
N HIS A 212 2.10 31.83 -1.04
CA HIS A 212 2.74 33.11 -0.75
C HIS A 212 1.69 34.24 -0.59
N ASP A 213 1.78 35.29 -1.43
CA ASP A 213 0.87 36.44 -1.40
C ASP A 213 -0.35 36.30 -2.34
N GLN A 214 -0.46 35.17 -3.03
CA GLN A 214 -1.59 34.91 -3.93
C GLN A 214 -2.65 34.08 -3.23
N GLU A 215 -3.88 34.52 -3.35
CA GLU A 215 -5.06 33.82 -2.84
C GLU A 215 -6.05 33.54 -3.99
N THR A 216 -6.51 32.30 -4.07
CA THR A 216 -7.38 31.80 -5.11
C THR A 216 -8.57 31.08 -4.48
N HIS A 217 -9.77 31.32 -5.00
CA HIS A 217 -11.00 30.71 -4.50
C HIS A 217 -11.47 29.61 -5.44
N LEU A 218 -12.00 28.51 -4.85
CA LEU A 218 -12.68 27.46 -5.58
C LEU A 218 -14.18 27.48 -5.30
N ASN A 219 -14.95 27.19 -6.33
CA ASN A 219 -16.36 26.85 -6.26
C ASN A 219 -16.57 25.33 -6.23
N PRO A 220 -17.73 24.83 -5.76
CA PRO A 220 -18.04 23.40 -5.84
C PRO A 220 -17.86 22.85 -7.26
N SER A 221 -17.39 21.60 -7.35
CA SER A 221 -17.01 20.92 -8.60
C SER A 221 -15.78 21.49 -9.31
N GLN A 222 -14.98 22.30 -8.63
CA GLN A 222 -13.69 22.75 -9.15
C GLN A 222 -12.53 21.98 -8.52
N LYS A 223 -11.54 21.66 -9.35
CA LYS A 223 -10.23 21.16 -8.97
C LYS A 223 -9.18 22.22 -9.19
N ALA A 224 -8.38 22.50 -8.18
CA ALA A 224 -7.12 23.20 -8.31
C ALA A 224 -5.97 22.19 -8.33
N ALA A 225 -5.04 22.32 -9.29
CA ALA A 225 -3.80 21.58 -9.31
C ALA A 225 -2.63 22.57 -9.27
N TYR A 226 -1.82 22.44 -8.22
CA TYR A 226 -0.64 23.25 -7.98
C TYR A 226 0.62 22.42 -8.26
N THR A 227 1.42 22.82 -9.26
CA THR A 227 2.62 22.10 -9.65
C THR A 227 3.83 22.53 -8.83
N SER A 228 4.85 21.66 -8.75
CA SER A 228 6.15 21.98 -8.15
C SER A 228 6.86 23.19 -8.80
N SER A 229 6.48 23.53 -10.06
CA SER A 229 6.97 24.74 -10.75
C SER A 229 6.25 26.03 -10.34
N GLY A 230 5.29 25.97 -9.42
CA GLY A 230 4.52 27.12 -8.95
C GLY A 230 3.32 27.49 -9.83
N LYS A 231 2.96 26.66 -10.82
CA LYS A 231 1.79 26.92 -11.67
C LYS A 231 0.53 26.38 -11.01
N LEU A 232 -0.49 27.24 -10.89
CA LEU A 232 -1.84 26.86 -10.48
C LEU A 232 -2.75 26.75 -11.69
N THR A 233 -3.48 25.65 -11.81
CA THR A 233 -4.55 25.44 -12.78
C THR A 233 -5.85 25.15 -12.07
N ILE A 234 -6.97 25.66 -12.59
CA ILE A 234 -8.32 25.39 -12.07
C ILE A 234 -9.15 24.86 -13.22
N GLU A 235 -9.87 23.77 -12.97
CA GLU A 235 -10.78 23.18 -13.95
C GLU A 235 -12.06 22.67 -13.26
N GLU A 236 -13.15 22.62 -13.99
CA GLU A 236 -14.37 21.94 -13.56
C GLU A 236 -14.22 20.43 -13.73
N VAL A 237 -14.61 19.67 -12.71
CA VAL A 237 -14.46 18.21 -12.70
C VAL A 237 -15.72 17.53 -12.14
N ASP A 238 -15.92 16.27 -12.54
CA ASP A 238 -16.75 15.37 -11.75
C ASP A 238 -15.99 15.04 -10.46
N VAL A 239 -16.60 15.31 -9.31
CA VAL A 239 -15.95 15.09 -8.01
C VAL A 239 -15.86 13.63 -7.60
N LEU A 240 -16.70 12.75 -8.17
CA LEU A 240 -16.81 11.36 -7.77
C LEU A 240 -15.49 10.59 -7.85
N PRO A 241 -14.68 10.65 -8.93
CA PRO A 241 -13.41 9.94 -9.01
C PRO A 241 -12.40 10.33 -7.91
N TYR A 242 -12.55 11.55 -7.34
CA TYR A 242 -11.63 12.07 -6.33
C TYR A 242 -12.05 11.74 -4.89
N ILE A 243 -13.28 11.28 -4.67
CA ILE A 243 -13.80 11.04 -3.32
C ILE A 243 -14.26 9.59 -3.07
N THR A 244 -14.46 8.82 -4.13
CA THR A 244 -14.94 7.43 -4.01
C THR A 244 -13.89 6.48 -3.45
N TRP A 245 -12.63 6.88 -3.40
CA TRP A 245 -11.55 6.05 -2.83
C TRP A 245 -11.84 5.61 -1.39
N LYS A 246 -12.60 6.38 -0.60
CA LYS A 246 -13.00 6.02 0.78
C LYS A 246 -14.10 4.94 0.86
N ASP A 247 -14.86 4.73 -0.22
CA ASP A 247 -15.99 3.77 -0.28
C ASP A 247 -15.82 2.72 -1.38
N GLY A 248 -14.91 2.96 -2.32
CA GLY A 248 -14.61 2.15 -3.49
C GLY A 248 -13.56 2.85 -4.34
N ASN A 249 -13.44 2.50 -5.62
CA ASN A 249 -12.63 3.25 -6.58
C ASN A 249 -13.42 3.39 -7.89
N LEU A 250 -13.59 4.60 -8.34
CA LEU A 250 -14.13 4.94 -9.66
C LEU A 250 -12.99 5.43 -10.53
N PHE A 251 -12.80 4.78 -11.67
CA PHE A 251 -11.86 5.19 -12.70
C PHE A 251 -12.63 5.75 -13.88
N GLN A 252 -12.32 6.96 -14.30
CA GLN A 252 -12.95 7.60 -15.46
C GLN A 252 -11.87 8.05 -16.44
N ASN A 253 -11.70 7.29 -17.53
CA ASN A 253 -10.69 7.55 -18.55
C ASN A 253 -9.31 7.81 -17.94
N GLU A 254 -8.95 7.01 -16.95
CA GLU A 254 -7.74 7.15 -16.14
C GLU A 254 -6.62 6.26 -16.70
N SER A 255 -5.39 6.76 -16.75
CA SER A 255 -4.25 5.98 -17.25
C SER A 255 -4.00 4.76 -16.36
N LEU A 256 -3.58 3.64 -16.96
CA LEU A 256 -3.22 2.43 -16.24
C LEU A 256 -2.15 2.69 -15.18
N GLU A 257 -1.20 3.58 -15.45
CA GLU A 257 -0.19 3.98 -14.45
C GLU A 257 -0.85 4.58 -13.21
N SER A 258 -1.80 5.51 -13.37
CA SER A 258 -2.51 6.14 -12.25
C SER A 258 -3.34 5.11 -11.48
N VAL A 259 -4.08 4.25 -12.19
CA VAL A 259 -4.87 3.16 -11.59
C VAL A 259 -3.96 2.21 -10.80
N MET A 260 -2.85 1.76 -11.39
CA MET A 260 -1.92 0.85 -10.73
C MET A 260 -1.23 1.49 -9.52
N ASN A 261 -0.95 2.80 -9.54
CA ASN A 261 -0.42 3.52 -8.39
C ASN A 261 -1.42 3.55 -7.23
N LYS A 262 -2.73 3.73 -7.49
CA LYS A 262 -3.79 3.63 -6.46
C LYS A 262 -3.86 2.23 -5.88
N LEU A 263 -3.86 1.20 -6.74
CA LEU A 263 -3.89 -0.20 -6.31
C LEU A 263 -2.63 -0.60 -5.54
N ALA A 264 -1.47 -0.15 -5.99
CA ALA A 264 -0.19 -0.40 -5.33
C ALA A 264 -0.21 0.10 -3.88
N ARG A 265 -0.73 1.29 -3.63
CA ARG A 265 -0.89 1.82 -2.27
C ARG A 265 -1.89 1.02 -1.45
N TRP A 266 -3.05 0.68 -2.03
CA TRP A 266 -4.13 0.00 -1.32
C TRP A 266 -3.86 -1.48 -1.02
N TYR A 267 -3.23 -2.20 -1.96
CA TYR A 267 -2.88 -3.61 -1.78
C TYR A 267 -1.44 -3.83 -1.31
N ASP A 268 -0.67 -2.76 -1.12
CA ASP A 268 0.75 -2.77 -0.79
C ASP A 268 1.56 -3.61 -1.80
N LEU A 269 1.49 -3.21 -3.08
CA LEU A 269 2.13 -3.89 -4.22
C LEU A 269 3.28 -3.08 -4.77
N ASP A 270 4.29 -3.78 -5.28
CA ASP A 270 5.33 -3.19 -6.12
C ASP A 270 5.00 -3.45 -7.60
N VAL A 271 4.91 -2.38 -8.39
CA VAL A 271 4.49 -2.44 -9.81
C VAL A 271 5.66 -2.17 -10.73
N PHE A 272 5.89 -3.07 -11.69
CA PHE A 272 6.89 -2.94 -12.72
C PHE A 272 6.28 -3.04 -14.10
N TYR A 273 6.73 -2.21 -15.04
CA TYR A 273 6.29 -2.21 -16.41
C TYR A 273 7.39 -2.75 -17.32
N LEU A 274 7.08 -3.81 -18.08
CA LEU A 274 7.98 -4.30 -19.14
C LEU A 274 7.86 -3.49 -20.42
N ASN A 275 6.71 -2.85 -20.62
CA ASN A 275 6.46 -1.94 -21.75
C ASN A 275 5.91 -0.64 -21.20
N GLU A 276 6.66 0.44 -21.35
CA GLU A 276 6.27 1.79 -20.90
C GLU A 276 4.98 2.29 -21.57
N GLN A 277 4.67 1.85 -22.78
CA GLN A 277 3.45 2.26 -23.49
C GLN A 277 2.18 1.77 -22.81
N THR A 278 2.23 0.65 -22.05
CA THR A 278 1.07 0.15 -21.33
C THR A 278 0.59 1.10 -20.23
N LYS A 279 1.46 1.97 -19.71
CA LYS A 279 1.11 3.01 -18.74
C LYS A 279 0.01 3.95 -19.26
N ASN A 280 -0.01 4.19 -20.57
CA ASN A 280 -0.93 5.11 -21.24
C ASN A 280 -2.26 4.47 -21.64
N ILE A 281 -2.48 3.19 -21.35
CA ILE A 281 -3.80 2.55 -21.54
C ILE A 281 -4.79 3.23 -20.58
N HIS A 282 -5.93 3.67 -21.09
CA HIS A 282 -6.95 4.31 -20.27
C HIS A 282 -8.03 3.32 -19.88
N LEU A 283 -8.42 3.34 -18.62
CA LEU A 283 -9.42 2.48 -18.03
C LEU A 283 -10.58 3.31 -17.48
N SER A 284 -11.79 2.76 -17.60
CA SER A 284 -12.98 3.28 -16.93
C SER A 284 -13.72 2.12 -16.28
N GLY A 285 -14.18 2.32 -15.08
CA GLY A 285 -14.92 1.30 -14.33
C GLY A 285 -15.06 1.65 -12.86
N MET A 286 -15.91 0.89 -12.19
CA MET A 286 -16.10 1.01 -10.74
C MET A 286 -15.71 -0.29 -10.07
N MET A 287 -14.98 -0.18 -8.97
CA MET A 287 -14.46 -1.30 -8.21
C MET A 287 -14.86 -1.18 -6.74
N THR A 288 -15.31 -2.28 -6.16
CA THR A 288 -15.51 -2.37 -4.72
C THR A 288 -14.15 -2.47 -4.01
N ARG A 289 -13.98 -1.77 -2.89
CA ARG A 289 -12.70 -1.58 -2.21
C ARG A 289 -12.05 -2.88 -1.68
N TYR A 290 -12.84 -3.89 -1.35
CA TYR A 290 -12.38 -5.09 -0.64
C TYR A 290 -12.33 -6.36 -1.51
N LYS A 291 -12.25 -6.22 -2.84
CA LYS A 291 -12.07 -7.37 -3.74
C LYS A 291 -10.64 -7.89 -3.72
N GLU A 292 -10.48 -9.18 -4.05
CA GLU A 292 -9.17 -9.76 -4.31
C GLU A 292 -8.53 -9.11 -5.55
N VAL A 293 -7.25 -8.77 -5.45
CA VAL A 293 -6.53 -8.05 -6.51
C VAL A 293 -6.44 -8.87 -7.80
N SER A 294 -6.39 -10.20 -7.70
CA SER A 294 -6.36 -11.11 -8.85
C SER A 294 -7.62 -11.01 -9.71
N GLU A 295 -8.80 -10.82 -9.10
CA GLU A 295 -10.06 -10.60 -9.84
C GLU A 295 -10.01 -9.30 -10.63
N LEU A 296 -9.40 -8.26 -10.07
CA LEU A 296 -9.27 -6.97 -10.73
C LEU A 296 -8.36 -7.04 -11.94
N PHE A 297 -7.21 -7.67 -11.81
CA PHE A 297 -6.29 -7.82 -12.93
C PHE A 297 -6.89 -8.68 -14.04
N HIS A 298 -7.60 -9.76 -13.69
CA HIS A 298 -8.34 -10.54 -14.68
C HIS A 298 -9.40 -9.70 -15.42
N TYR A 299 -10.09 -8.78 -14.71
CA TYR A 299 -11.01 -7.85 -15.33
C TYR A 299 -10.29 -6.88 -16.27
N PHE A 300 -9.17 -6.29 -15.84
CA PHE A 300 -8.37 -5.38 -16.67
C PHE A 300 -7.83 -6.06 -17.92
N GLU A 301 -7.42 -7.32 -17.84
CA GLU A 301 -6.99 -8.11 -18.99
C GLU A 301 -8.11 -8.36 -20.03
N LYS A 302 -9.37 -8.37 -19.60
CA LYS A 302 -10.53 -8.50 -20.49
C LYS A 302 -10.87 -7.22 -21.23
N ILE A 303 -10.64 -6.06 -20.61
CA ILE A 303 -11.03 -4.76 -21.16
C ILE A 303 -9.87 -3.99 -21.78
N SER A 304 -8.65 -4.52 -21.71
CA SER A 304 -7.44 -3.88 -22.25
C SER A 304 -6.47 -4.90 -22.86
N THR A 305 -5.42 -4.39 -23.47
CA THR A 305 -4.30 -5.21 -23.99
C THR A 305 -3.26 -5.55 -22.94
N ALA A 306 -3.32 -4.93 -21.75
CA ALA A 306 -2.40 -5.20 -20.66
C ALA A 306 -2.50 -6.64 -20.15
N ARG A 307 -1.38 -7.18 -19.67
CA ARG A 307 -1.30 -8.49 -19.01
C ARG A 307 -0.56 -8.34 -17.69
N PHE A 308 -0.99 -9.10 -16.67
CA PHE A 308 -0.46 -8.97 -15.32
C PHE A 308 0.13 -10.30 -14.84
N ILE A 309 1.34 -10.23 -14.32
CA ILE A 309 2.01 -11.37 -13.64
C ILE A 309 2.24 -10.99 -12.20
N ILE A 310 1.68 -11.79 -11.29
CA ILE A 310 1.82 -11.60 -9.84
C ILE A 310 2.84 -12.58 -9.31
N LYS A 311 3.85 -12.10 -8.56
CA LYS A 311 4.80 -12.91 -7.80
C LYS A 311 5.00 -12.31 -6.41
N GLY A 312 4.43 -12.94 -5.39
CA GLY A 312 4.38 -12.34 -4.05
C GLY A 312 3.65 -11.00 -4.09
N ARG A 313 4.28 -9.93 -3.66
CA ARG A 313 3.73 -8.55 -3.71
C ARG A 313 4.13 -7.77 -4.97
N THR A 314 4.85 -8.39 -5.88
CA THR A 314 5.31 -7.75 -7.12
C THR A 314 4.33 -8.05 -8.25
N VAL A 315 3.90 -7.02 -8.96
CA VAL A 315 3.06 -7.07 -10.15
C VAL A 315 3.86 -6.58 -11.35
N THR A 316 4.00 -7.44 -12.34
CA THR A 316 4.63 -7.08 -13.62
C THR A 316 3.56 -6.84 -14.67
N VAL A 317 3.51 -5.66 -15.25
CA VAL A 317 2.61 -5.24 -16.34
C VAL A 317 3.35 -5.36 -17.68
N LYS A 318 2.69 -6.07 -18.65
CA LYS A 318 3.21 -6.31 -20.00
C LYS A 318 2.34 -5.63 -21.05
#